data_87d8fea5e078a04426675e0c34591fcc
#
_entry.id   87d8fea5e078a04426675e0c34591fcc
#
_cell.length_a   1.000
_cell.length_b   1.000
_cell.length_c   1.000
_cell.angle_alpha   90.00
_cell.angle_beta   90.00
_cell.angle_gamma   90.00
#
_symmetry.space_group_name_H-M   'P 1'
#
loop_
_entity.id
_entity.type
_entity.pdbx_description
1 polymer ?
#
loop_
_entity_poly.entity_id
_entity_poly.type
_entity_poly.pdbx_seq_one_letter_code
_entity_poly.pdbx_strand_id
1 'polypeptide(L)'
;MNNEYNKYTRNLDLSDLFFAGFGFIIGAGIFTLMPLIIKYGKGSSWLSFVVGGFVCLLTGLSYAKLNQEYPSNDAEYSWIYEILNFNKPDEKGEKAKPNILVRGLANAIIWIVMIIGLFNTATVAVGLSSFVTQYLNIPKTLMVASSIALPSLINVLGNKYSTVFNKGIMSAVVGCFVILMGLAGFKGSNFSENSVVPSSGDFSGILRSSFITIFAYNGFQSIVQLSEEARNVSDIPKAIYSAIGTSTGLYATIAISVIALLGIKTASNSVNPIASALDKLIPNSKIDYHFVNGLSSVALFNTLMLIVLSRSRLLQKLSVRGLAPKVFSKLTNIGELLGIENFKTEKNGDKEERVTIPIFAIVAVALVSFALTFIKEGAIESLATLTNSFIFIVFVIVHSLVIINHHKKNNEPSQLKKYPWYAVLGLALSGVYLVKGFSYN
;
A
#
# COMPACT_ATOMS: atom_id res chain seq x y z
N MET A 1 -28.94 -18.00 -11.45
CA MET A 1 -28.82 -17.23 -10.21
C MET A 1 -28.45 -15.80 -10.62
N ASN A 2 -29.37 -14.86 -10.47
CA ASN A 2 -29.22 -13.49 -10.97
C ASN A 2 -28.06 -12.79 -10.26
N ASN A 3 -27.02 -12.43 -11.03
CA ASN A 3 -25.91 -11.58 -10.63
C ASN A 3 -26.37 -10.10 -10.57
N GLU A 4 -27.17 -9.74 -9.59
CA GLU A 4 -27.28 -8.37 -9.11
C GLU A 4 -26.16 -8.13 -8.08
N TYR A 5 -24.90 -8.33 -8.45
CA TYR A 5 -23.78 -7.74 -7.72
C TYR A 5 -23.76 -6.26 -8.08
N ASN A 6 -23.96 -5.40 -7.09
CA ASN A 6 -23.92 -3.94 -7.16
C ASN A 6 -22.87 -3.47 -8.16
N LYS A 7 -23.31 -2.93 -9.27
CA LYS A 7 -22.47 -2.32 -10.29
C LYS A 7 -21.97 -1.02 -9.66
N TYR A 8 -20.70 -0.98 -9.26
CA TYR A 8 -20.10 0.23 -8.72
C TYR A 8 -20.32 1.41 -9.68
N THR A 9 -20.64 2.58 -9.15
CA THR A 9 -20.75 3.81 -9.93
C THR A 9 -19.36 4.21 -10.42
N ARG A 10 -19.20 4.36 -11.74
CA ARG A 10 -17.94 4.78 -12.38
C ARG A 10 -17.79 6.28 -12.33
N ASN A 11 -17.24 6.81 -11.24
CA ASN A 11 -17.09 8.26 -10.99
C ASN A 11 -15.65 8.68 -10.68
N LEU A 12 -14.71 7.74 -10.49
CA LEU A 12 -13.33 8.08 -10.20
C LEU A 12 -12.58 8.48 -11.49
N ASP A 13 -12.07 9.69 -11.50
CA ASP A 13 -11.19 10.19 -12.57
C ASP A 13 -9.72 9.87 -12.29
N LEU A 14 -8.81 10.26 -13.22
CA LEU A 14 -7.38 10.05 -13.07
C LEU A 14 -6.82 10.67 -11.78
N SER A 15 -7.31 11.85 -11.39
CA SER A 15 -6.87 12.52 -10.17
C SER A 15 -7.29 11.74 -8.93
N ASP A 16 -8.53 11.24 -8.90
CA ASP A 16 -9.03 10.43 -7.79
C ASP A 16 -8.22 9.15 -7.61
N LEU A 17 -7.95 8.46 -8.72
CA LEU A 17 -7.14 7.23 -8.74
C LEU A 17 -5.69 7.49 -8.32
N PHE A 18 -5.10 8.59 -8.78
CA PHE A 18 -3.76 9.00 -8.38
C PHE A 18 -3.69 9.27 -6.88
N PHE A 19 -4.56 10.14 -6.35
CA PHE A 19 -4.54 10.49 -4.92
C PHE A 19 -4.92 9.32 -4.02
N ALA A 20 -5.76 8.39 -4.47
CA ALA A 20 -6.03 7.16 -3.74
C ALA A 20 -4.76 6.32 -3.61
N GLY A 21 -4.09 5.99 -4.72
CA GLY A 21 -2.85 5.22 -4.70
C GLY A 21 -1.71 5.93 -3.99
N PHE A 22 -1.54 7.23 -4.25
CA PHE A 22 -0.54 8.08 -3.62
C PHE A 22 -0.74 8.17 -2.09
N GLY A 23 -1.99 8.26 -1.62
CA GLY A 23 -2.32 8.24 -0.20
C GLY A 23 -1.99 6.91 0.49
N PHE A 24 -2.13 5.79 -0.21
CA PHE A 24 -1.67 4.49 0.29
C PHE A 24 -0.14 4.40 0.35
N ILE A 25 0.57 4.97 -0.64
CA ILE A 25 2.03 4.97 -0.72
C ILE A 25 2.62 5.89 0.36
N ILE A 26 2.23 7.17 0.40
CA ILE A 26 2.81 8.22 1.30
C ILE A 26 2.28 8.11 2.74
N GLY A 27 1.83 7.11 3.23
CA GLY A 27 1.47 7.06 4.66
C GLY A 27 2.52 6.32 5.46
N ALA A 28 2.47 5.03 5.33
CA ALA A 28 3.18 4.14 6.22
C ALA A 28 4.70 4.12 6.02
N GLY A 29 5.14 4.10 4.76
CA GLY A 29 6.53 3.76 4.47
C GLY A 29 7.52 4.84 4.82
N ILE A 30 7.28 6.08 4.38
CA ILE A 30 8.25 7.16 4.54
C ILE A 30 8.41 7.59 6.01
N PHE A 31 7.31 7.68 6.74
CA PHE A 31 7.37 8.11 8.14
C PHE A 31 7.88 7.01 9.06
N THR A 32 7.38 5.79 8.89
CA THR A 32 7.65 4.68 9.81
C THR A 32 9.02 4.03 9.58
N LEU A 33 9.46 3.91 8.31
CA LEU A 33 10.64 3.12 7.96
C LEU A 33 11.87 3.95 7.57
N MET A 34 11.76 5.28 7.44
CA MET A 34 12.92 6.11 7.07
C MET A 34 14.12 5.93 8.00
N PRO A 35 13.98 5.90 9.34
CA PRO A 35 15.12 5.68 10.23
C PRO A 35 15.84 4.36 9.92
N LEU A 36 15.06 3.30 9.65
CA LEU A 36 15.58 1.98 9.35
C LEU A 36 16.27 1.92 7.98
N ILE A 37 15.68 2.58 6.97
CA ILE A 37 16.27 2.70 5.63
C ILE A 37 17.61 3.45 5.70
N ILE A 38 17.69 4.54 6.48
CA ILE A 38 18.94 5.28 6.68
C ILE A 38 19.95 4.47 7.49
N LYS A 39 19.52 3.69 8.46
CA LYS A 39 20.38 2.81 9.25
C LYS A 39 21.19 1.83 8.37
N TYR A 40 20.53 1.21 7.39
CA TYR A 40 21.16 0.24 6.49
C TYR A 40 21.77 0.87 5.24
N GLY A 41 21.05 1.78 4.59
CA GLY A 41 21.48 2.43 3.34
C GLY A 41 22.48 3.56 3.55
N LYS A 42 22.61 4.06 4.80
CA LYS A 42 23.51 5.15 5.15
C LYS A 42 23.36 6.34 4.17
N GLY A 43 24.46 6.89 3.66
CA GLY A 43 24.47 7.95 2.65
C GLY A 43 23.80 7.57 1.33
N SER A 44 23.69 6.26 1.04
CA SER A 44 23.08 5.73 -0.17
C SER A 44 21.56 5.48 -0.04
N SER A 45 20.92 5.89 1.06
CA SER A 45 19.50 5.61 1.31
C SER A 45 18.57 6.16 0.23
N TRP A 46 18.90 7.29 -0.37
CA TRP A 46 18.16 7.85 -1.50
C TRP A 46 18.17 6.91 -2.72
N LEU A 47 19.32 6.27 -2.99
CA LEU A 47 19.44 5.27 -4.06
C LEU A 47 18.61 4.02 -3.77
N SER A 48 18.48 3.65 -2.51
CA SER A 48 17.61 2.53 -2.09
C SER A 48 16.14 2.80 -2.42
N PHE A 49 15.66 4.05 -2.27
CA PHE A 49 14.33 4.44 -2.72
C PHE A 49 14.20 4.39 -4.26
N VAL A 50 15.21 4.82 -4.99
CA VAL A 50 15.21 4.73 -6.47
C VAL A 50 15.16 3.27 -6.93
N VAL A 51 15.99 2.39 -6.34
CA VAL A 51 16.01 0.96 -6.67
C VAL A 51 14.68 0.30 -6.31
N GLY A 52 14.14 0.55 -5.12
CA GLY A 52 12.84 0.03 -4.70
C GLY A 52 11.70 0.53 -5.60
N GLY A 53 11.71 1.83 -5.92
CA GLY A 53 10.75 2.44 -6.86
C GLY A 53 10.82 1.83 -8.25
N PHE A 54 12.03 1.52 -8.75
CA PHE A 54 12.23 0.85 -10.02
C PHE A 54 11.63 -0.56 -10.02
N VAL A 55 11.86 -1.36 -8.97
CA VAL A 55 11.24 -2.70 -8.84
C VAL A 55 9.72 -2.59 -8.80
N CYS A 56 9.19 -1.62 -8.04
CA CYS A 56 7.75 -1.37 -7.98
C CYS A 56 7.19 -0.89 -9.32
N LEU A 57 7.95 -0.10 -10.09
CA LEU A 57 7.54 0.34 -11.44
C LEU A 57 7.43 -0.83 -12.41
N LEU A 58 8.42 -1.75 -12.43
CA LEU A 58 8.34 -2.97 -13.24
C LEU A 58 7.11 -3.80 -12.88
N THR A 59 6.80 -3.90 -11.60
CA THR A 59 5.61 -4.59 -11.13
C THR A 59 4.35 -3.82 -11.51
N GLY A 60 4.35 -2.50 -11.36
CA GLY A 60 3.26 -1.61 -11.80
C GLY A 60 2.95 -1.74 -13.29
N LEU A 61 3.97 -1.90 -14.15
CA LEU A 61 3.80 -2.21 -15.57
C LEU A 61 3.06 -3.55 -15.78
N SER A 62 3.40 -4.56 -14.98
CA SER A 62 2.76 -5.88 -15.03
C SER A 62 1.30 -5.82 -14.57
N TYR A 63 1.03 -5.11 -13.47
CA TYR A 63 -0.32 -4.87 -12.97
C TYR A 63 -1.17 -4.11 -14.00
N ALA A 64 -0.61 -3.03 -14.55
CA ALA A 64 -1.27 -2.22 -15.57
C ALA A 64 -1.64 -3.05 -16.81
N LYS A 65 -0.72 -3.91 -17.27
CA LYS A 65 -0.93 -4.77 -18.43
C LYS A 65 -2.05 -5.78 -18.19
N LEU A 66 -2.01 -6.48 -17.06
CA LEU A 66 -3.04 -7.46 -16.71
C LEU A 66 -4.39 -6.80 -16.48
N ASN A 67 -4.41 -5.63 -15.82
CA ASN A 67 -5.66 -4.92 -15.56
C ASN A 67 -6.33 -4.36 -16.82
N GLN A 68 -5.55 -3.94 -17.82
CA GLN A 68 -6.11 -3.52 -19.11
C GLN A 68 -6.79 -4.68 -19.85
N GLU A 69 -6.28 -5.90 -19.70
CA GLU A 69 -6.82 -7.08 -20.36
C GLU A 69 -7.93 -7.76 -19.55
N TYR A 70 -7.81 -7.72 -18.23
CA TYR A 70 -8.72 -8.39 -17.27
C TYR A 70 -9.02 -7.45 -16.10
N PRO A 71 -9.80 -6.36 -16.32
CA PRO A 71 -10.12 -5.42 -15.25
C PRO A 71 -10.96 -6.09 -14.15
N SER A 72 -10.50 -5.98 -12.89
CA SER A 72 -11.19 -6.56 -11.73
C SER A 72 -10.72 -5.93 -10.42
N ASN A 73 -11.64 -5.77 -9.47
CA ASN A 73 -11.34 -5.26 -8.12
C ASN A 73 -10.64 -6.31 -7.23
N ASP A 74 -10.67 -7.59 -7.59
CA ASP A 74 -9.90 -8.67 -6.98
C ASP A 74 -8.90 -9.25 -7.99
N ALA A 75 -8.11 -8.37 -8.51
CA ALA A 75 -7.25 -8.50 -9.65
C ALA A 75 -6.41 -9.79 -9.66
N GLU A 76 -5.61 -10.04 -8.63
CA GLU A 76 -4.68 -11.17 -8.55
C GLU A 76 -5.43 -12.51 -8.60
N TYR A 77 -6.59 -12.59 -7.95
CA TYR A 77 -7.43 -13.78 -7.99
C TYR A 77 -8.00 -14.01 -9.39
N SER A 78 -8.59 -12.97 -9.98
CA SER A 78 -9.22 -13.03 -11.29
C SER A 78 -8.22 -13.35 -12.40
N TRP A 79 -7.02 -12.76 -12.36
CA TRP A 79 -5.97 -13.00 -13.35
C TRP A 79 -5.49 -14.45 -13.36
N ILE A 80 -5.35 -15.08 -12.19
CA ILE A 80 -5.01 -16.51 -12.11
C ILE A 80 -6.08 -17.35 -12.80
N TYR A 81 -7.35 -17.06 -12.54
CA TYR A 81 -8.46 -17.78 -13.19
C TYR A 81 -8.47 -17.60 -14.70
N GLU A 82 -8.37 -16.36 -15.18
CA GLU A 82 -8.47 -16.06 -16.62
C GLU A 82 -7.25 -16.56 -17.41
N ILE A 83 -6.05 -16.49 -16.83
CA ILE A 83 -4.81 -16.81 -17.54
C ILE A 83 -4.45 -18.29 -17.42
N LEU A 84 -4.61 -18.91 -16.25
CA LEU A 84 -4.22 -20.30 -16.03
C LEU A 84 -5.34 -21.31 -16.32
N ASN A 85 -6.57 -20.85 -16.58
CA ASN A 85 -7.64 -21.74 -17.00
C ASN A 85 -7.45 -22.11 -18.47
N PHE A 86 -6.89 -23.30 -18.72
CA PHE A 86 -6.66 -23.86 -20.06
C PHE A 86 -7.86 -24.67 -20.60
N ASN A 87 -8.90 -24.83 -19.80
CA ASN A 87 -10.07 -25.58 -20.21
C ASN A 87 -10.88 -24.78 -21.26
N LYS A 88 -11.27 -25.43 -22.35
CA LYS A 88 -12.14 -24.83 -23.37
C LYS A 88 -13.52 -24.56 -22.75
N PRO A 89 -14.23 -23.52 -23.22
CA PRO A 89 -15.65 -23.37 -22.93
C PRO A 89 -16.42 -24.64 -23.21
N ASP A 90 -17.47 -24.92 -22.46
CA ASP A 90 -18.37 -26.04 -22.75
C ASP A 90 -19.16 -25.79 -24.04
N GLU A 91 -19.95 -26.79 -24.48
CA GLU A 91 -20.77 -26.69 -25.69
C GLU A 91 -21.82 -25.58 -25.64
N LYS A 92 -22.09 -25.04 -24.45
CA LYS A 92 -23.01 -23.91 -24.23
C LYS A 92 -22.29 -22.54 -24.17
N GLY A 93 -20.97 -22.51 -24.39
CA GLY A 93 -20.15 -21.30 -24.33
C GLY A 93 -19.92 -20.78 -22.90
N GLU A 94 -20.28 -21.55 -21.86
CA GLU A 94 -19.96 -21.22 -20.49
C GLU A 94 -18.47 -21.46 -20.21
N LYS A 95 -17.82 -20.55 -19.48
CA LYS A 95 -16.41 -20.71 -19.09
C LYS A 95 -16.25 -21.99 -18.28
N ALA A 96 -15.42 -22.91 -18.77
CA ALA A 96 -15.17 -24.17 -18.09
C ALA A 96 -14.65 -23.93 -16.66
N LYS A 97 -15.10 -24.77 -15.72
CA LYS A 97 -14.61 -24.71 -14.33
C LYS A 97 -13.10 -24.92 -14.30
N PRO A 98 -12.34 -24.08 -13.60
CA PRO A 98 -10.90 -24.22 -13.53
C PRO A 98 -10.51 -25.52 -12.83
N ASN A 99 -9.33 -26.04 -13.22
CA ASN A 99 -8.71 -27.19 -12.55
C ASN A 99 -8.53 -26.88 -11.06
N ILE A 100 -8.57 -27.93 -10.22
CA ILE A 100 -8.41 -27.84 -8.76
C ILE A 100 -7.11 -27.11 -8.37
N LEU A 101 -6.02 -27.28 -9.13
CA LEU A 101 -4.74 -26.60 -8.88
C LEU A 101 -4.83 -25.09 -9.14
N VAL A 102 -5.47 -24.67 -10.22
CA VAL A 102 -5.69 -23.24 -10.54
C VAL A 102 -6.56 -22.59 -9.48
N ARG A 103 -7.61 -23.28 -9.04
CA ARG A 103 -8.48 -22.83 -7.96
C ARG A 103 -7.71 -22.73 -6.63
N GLY A 104 -6.89 -23.73 -6.32
CA GLY A 104 -6.03 -23.71 -5.12
C GLY A 104 -5.06 -22.54 -5.12
N LEU A 105 -4.38 -22.29 -6.25
CA LEU A 105 -3.44 -21.17 -6.40
C LEU A 105 -4.15 -19.81 -6.27
N ALA A 106 -5.31 -19.63 -6.91
CA ALA A 106 -6.09 -18.39 -6.81
C ALA A 106 -6.56 -18.14 -5.37
N ASN A 107 -6.98 -19.20 -4.68
CA ASN A 107 -7.35 -19.09 -3.27
C ASN A 107 -6.14 -18.76 -2.38
N ALA A 108 -4.97 -19.33 -2.64
CA ALA A 108 -3.75 -19.07 -1.89
C ALA A 108 -3.29 -17.62 -2.06
N ILE A 109 -3.27 -17.09 -3.30
CA ILE A 109 -2.81 -15.73 -3.56
C ILE A 109 -3.69 -14.68 -2.87
N ILE A 110 -5.00 -14.85 -2.88
CA ILE A 110 -5.90 -13.87 -2.25
C ILE A 110 -5.74 -13.86 -0.72
N TRP A 111 -5.43 -15.01 -0.10
CA TRP A 111 -5.07 -15.09 1.30
C TRP A 111 -3.71 -14.45 1.60
N ILE A 112 -2.71 -14.60 0.70
CA ILE A 112 -1.42 -13.90 0.81
C ILE A 112 -1.65 -12.39 0.78
N VAL A 113 -2.47 -11.88 -0.14
CA VAL A 113 -2.84 -10.46 -0.21
C VAL A 113 -3.54 -9.99 1.06
N MET A 114 -4.38 -10.83 1.67
CA MET A 114 -5.00 -10.55 2.96
C MET A 114 -3.96 -10.45 4.08
N ILE A 115 -3.05 -11.41 4.17
CA ILE A 115 -1.96 -11.47 5.16
C ILE A 115 -1.05 -10.23 5.04
N ILE A 116 -0.66 -9.83 3.83
CA ILE A 116 0.10 -8.59 3.58
C ILE A 116 -0.61 -7.39 4.22
N GLY A 117 -1.92 -7.27 4.04
CA GLY A 117 -2.67 -6.17 4.61
C GLY A 117 -2.73 -6.18 6.13
N LEU A 118 -2.86 -7.36 6.75
CA LEU A 118 -2.87 -7.51 8.20
C LEU A 118 -1.51 -7.12 8.82
N PHE A 119 -0.40 -7.59 8.25
CA PHE A 119 0.95 -7.20 8.69
C PHE A 119 1.22 -5.72 8.43
N ASN A 120 0.76 -5.17 7.30
CA ASN A 120 0.87 -3.74 7.01
C ASN A 120 0.13 -2.90 8.06
N THR A 121 -1.10 -3.27 8.40
CA THR A 121 -1.87 -2.61 9.48
C THR A 121 -1.09 -2.65 10.81
N ALA A 122 -0.53 -3.81 11.18
CA ALA A 122 0.26 -3.96 12.40
C ALA A 122 1.51 -3.05 12.39
N THR A 123 2.26 -3.04 11.29
CA THR A 123 3.48 -2.20 11.13
C THR A 123 3.16 -0.72 11.28
N VAL A 124 2.12 -0.26 10.60
CA VAL A 124 1.71 1.17 10.62
C VAL A 124 1.20 1.57 11.99
N ALA A 125 0.45 0.69 12.66
CA ALA A 125 -0.06 0.95 14.02
C ALA A 125 1.06 1.08 15.04
N VAL A 126 2.09 0.22 14.96
CA VAL A 126 3.29 0.33 15.82
C VAL A 126 4.05 1.62 15.50
N GLY A 127 4.17 2.00 14.22
CA GLY A 127 4.78 3.26 13.80
C GLY A 127 4.04 4.47 14.35
N LEU A 128 2.71 4.54 14.18
CA LEU A 128 1.88 5.61 14.72
C LEU A 128 1.98 5.70 16.24
N SER A 129 1.93 4.55 16.92
CA SER A 129 2.07 4.52 18.38
C SER A 129 3.39 5.15 18.85
N SER A 130 4.49 4.92 18.12
CA SER A 130 5.80 5.48 18.45
C SER A 130 5.85 7.01 18.31
N PHE A 131 5.05 7.60 17.42
CA PHE A 131 4.95 9.05 17.27
C PHE A 131 4.13 9.69 18.39
N VAL A 132 3.05 9.04 18.82
CA VAL A 132 2.11 9.59 19.79
C VAL A 132 2.57 9.36 21.24
N THR A 133 3.27 8.25 21.52
CA THR A 133 3.81 7.96 22.88
C THR A 133 4.86 8.96 23.34
N GLN A 134 5.43 9.79 22.45
CA GLN A 134 6.32 10.88 22.83
C GLN A 134 5.59 12.00 23.62
N TYR A 135 4.27 12.11 23.48
CA TYR A 135 3.45 13.14 24.11
C TYR A 135 2.57 12.61 25.23
N LEU A 136 2.23 11.33 25.18
CA LEU A 136 1.29 10.71 26.10
C LEU A 136 2.01 9.61 26.89
N ASN A 137 2.01 9.73 28.20
CA ASN A 137 2.56 8.71 29.10
C ASN A 137 1.57 7.54 29.24
N ILE A 138 1.33 6.83 28.15
CA ILE A 138 0.39 5.72 28.03
C ILE A 138 1.17 4.44 27.65
N PRO A 139 0.84 3.28 28.21
CA PRO A 139 1.48 2.02 27.81
C PRO A 139 1.44 1.81 26.30
N LYS A 140 2.59 1.45 25.70
CA LYS A 140 2.74 1.26 24.25
C LYS A 140 1.66 0.34 23.67
N THR A 141 1.33 -0.76 24.37
CA THR A 141 0.29 -1.72 23.95
C THR A 141 -1.08 -1.07 23.79
N LEU A 142 -1.47 -0.22 24.75
CA LEU A 142 -2.75 0.50 24.70
C LEU A 142 -2.75 1.52 23.56
N MET A 143 -1.61 2.17 23.31
CA MET A 143 -1.48 3.11 22.19
C MET A 143 -1.56 2.42 20.85
N VAL A 144 -0.93 1.25 20.68
CA VAL A 144 -1.07 0.41 19.47
C VAL A 144 -2.52 -0.04 19.29
N ALA A 145 -3.18 -0.50 20.35
CA ALA A 145 -4.60 -0.88 20.30
C ALA A 145 -5.49 0.29 19.85
N SER A 146 -5.27 1.49 20.42
CA SER A 146 -6.01 2.70 20.03
C SER A 146 -5.74 3.11 18.59
N SER A 147 -4.48 2.95 18.11
CA SER A 147 -4.08 3.23 16.73
C SER A 147 -4.80 2.35 15.70
N ILE A 148 -5.27 1.16 16.08
CA ILE A 148 -6.07 0.28 15.21
C ILE A 148 -7.57 0.51 15.45
N ALA A 149 -7.99 0.64 16.70
CA ALA A 149 -9.39 0.72 17.07
C ALA A 149 -10.07 2.00 16.54
N LEU A 150 -9.41 3.17 16.68
CA LEU A 150 -10.00 4.44 16.25
C LEU A 150 -10.25 4.51 14.73
N PRO A 151 -9.29 4.18 13.83
CA PRO A 151 -9.57 4.08 12.40
C PRO A 151 -10.67 3.07 12.07
N SER A 152 -10.70 1.93 12.79
CA SER A 152 -11.73 0.91 12.61
C SER A 152 -13.12 1.41 12.97
N LEU A 153 -13.26 2.13 14.08
CA LEU A 153 -14.52 2.77 14.48
C LEU A 153 -15.00 3.81 13.48
N ILE A 154 -14.08 4.64 12.94
CA ILE A 154 -14.45 5.61 11.90
C ILE A 154 -14.93 4.89 10.64
N ASN A 155 -14.30 3.79 10.25
CA ASN A 155 -14.76 2.99 9.12
C ASN A 155 -16.16 2.40 9.32
N VAL A 156 -16.55 2.10 10.56
CA VAL A 156 -17.92 1.69 10.89
C VAL A 156 -18.92 2.84 10.68
N LEU A 157 -18.50 4.10 10.82
CA LEU A 157 -19.36 5.26 10.59
C LEU A 157 -19.57 5.63 9.10
N GLY A 158 -18.85 4.99 8.16
CA GLY A 158 -19.06 5.12 6.70
C GLY A 158 -18.00 5.92 5.96
N ASN A 159 -17.94 5.70 4.63
CA ASN A 159 -16.82 6.09 3.76
C ASN A 159 -16.87 7.49 3.14
N LYS A 160 -17.99 8.21 3.24
CA LYS A 160 -18.22 9.45 2.46
C LYS A 160 -17.16 10.53 2.67
N TYR A 161 -16.53 10.56 3.83
CA TYR A 161 -15.51 11.57 4.18
C TYR A 161 -14.09 11.15 3.80
N SER A 162 -13.87 9.91 3.42
CA SER A 162 -12.53 9.34 3.22
C SER A 162 -11.75 9.98 2.07
N THR A 163 -12.37 10.20 0.91
CA THR A 163 -11.65 10.69 -0.30
C THR A 163 -11.24 12.16 -0.17
N VAL A 164 -12.14 13.03 0.28
CA VAL A 164 -11.86 14.47 0.45
C VAL A 164 -10.82 14.66 1.56
N PHE A 165 -10.99 13.94 2.68
CA PHE A 165 -10.07 13.97 3.81
C PHE A 165 -8.68 13.47 3.39
N ASN A 166 -8.60 12.36 2.65
CA ASN A 166 -7.34 11.83 2.12
C ASN A 166 -6.64 12.84 1.19
N LYS A 167 -7.35 13.47 0.26
CA LYS A 167 -6.77 14.51 -0.62
C LYS A 167 -6.22 15.68 0.19
N GLY A 168 -6.97 16.16 1.18
CA GLY A 168 -6.54 17.27 2.04
C GLY A 168 -5.27 16.95 2.82
N ILE A 169 -5.23 15.79 3.49
CA ILE A 169 -4.06 15.34 4.25
C ILE A 169 -2.86 15.15 3.33
N MET A 170 -3.03 14.48 2.20
CA MET A 170 -1.93 14.22 1.27
C MET A 170 -1.37 15.51 0.69
N SER A 171 -2.22 16.50 0.39
CA SER A 171 -1.76 17.82 -0.07
C SER A 171 -0.96 18.54 1.01
N ALA A 172 -1.37 18.48 2.28
CA ALA A 172 -0.63 19.07 3.39
C ALA A 172 0.72 18.38 3.61
N VAL A 173 0.77 17.05 3.54
CA VAL A 173 2.02 16.27 3.66
C VAL A 173 2.98 16.59 2.53
N VAL A 174 2.51 16.64 1.29
CA VAL A 174 3.34 17.00 0.12
C VAL A 174 3.84 18.45 0.26
N GLY A 175 2.99 19.37 0.70
CA GLY A 175 3.38 20.75 0.98
C GLY A 175 4.52 20.83 2.01
N CYS A 176 4.42 20.07 3.10
CA CYS A 176 5.48 19.96 4.10
C CYS A 176 6.80 19.41 3.50
N PHE A 177 6.71 18.39 2.62
CA PHE A 177 7.89 17.84 1.95
C PHE A 177 8.53 18.84 0.99
N VAL A 178 7.73 19.58 0.20
CA VAL A 178 8.23 20.63 -0.70
C VAL A 178 8.94 21.75 0.09
N ILE A 179 8.37 22.16 1.23
CA ILE A 179 9.00 23.14 2.13
C ILE A 179 10.34 22.61 2.63
N LEU A 180 10.40 21.37 3.15
CA LEU A 180 11.65 20.76 3.60
C LEU A 180 12.71 20.74 2.49
N MET A 181 12.35 20.28 1.29
CA MET A 181 13.27 20.18 0.15
C MET A 181 13.76 21.58 -0.30
N GLY A 182 12.83 22.53 -0.41
CA GLY A 182 13.15 23.90 -0.79
C GLY A 182 14.11 24.57 0.20
N LEU A 183 13.78 24.51 1.49
CA LEU A 183 14.61 25.10 2.54
C LEU A 183 15.98 24.40 2.66
N ALA A 184 16.03 23.08 2.52
CA ALA A 184 17.30 22.34 2.52
C ALA A 184 18.20 22.77 1.37
N GLY A 185 17.65 23.00 0.18
CA GLY A 185 18.38 23.50 -0.99
C GLY A 185 18.89 24.94 -0.81
N PHE A 186 18.07 25.83 -0.23
CA PHE A 186 18.43 27.24 -0.04
C PHE A 186 19.46 27.49 1.09
N LYS A 187 19.36 26.75 2.19
CA LYS A 187 20.26 26.98 3.35
C LYS A 187 21.64 26.35 3.20
N GLY A 188 21.92 25.68 2.07
CA GLY A 188 23.26 25.23 1.68
C GLY A 188 23.99 24.43 2.77
N SER A 189 23.26 23.67 3.56
CA SER A 189 23.80 22.98 4.72
C SER A 189 24.74 21.85 4.29
N ASN A 190 25.80 21.73 4.93
CA ASN A 190 26.83 20.70 5.17
C ASN A 190 26.75 19.40 4.36
N PHE A 191 26.43 19.49 3.03
CA PHE A 191 26.47 18.34 2.12
C PHE A 191 27.85 17.68 2.10
N SER A 192 28.92 18.43 2.40
CA SER A 192 30.28 17.93 2.45
C SER A 192 30.61 17.14 3.72
N GLU A 193 30.00 17.46 4.86
CA GLU A 193 30.22 16.76 6.13
C GLU A 193 29.34 15.51 6.28
N ASN A 194 28.13 15.56 5.71
CA ASN A 194 27.17 14.47 5.74
C ASN A 194 27.11 13.83 4.35
N SER A 195 28.05 12.95 4.04
CA SER A 195 28.14 12.32 2.73
C SER A 195 26.86 11.62 2.33
N VAL A 196 26.22 12.12 1.27
CA VAL A 196 25.09 11.48 0.57
C VAL A 196 25.60 10.70 -0.66
N VAL A 197 26.90 10.54 -0.79
CA VAL A 197 27.54 9.82 -1.90
C VAL A 197 27.68 8.35 -1.51
N PRO A 198 27.29 7.42 -2.39
CA PRO A 198 27.53 6.00 -2.18
C PRO A 198 29.01 5.70 -2.00
N SER A 199 29.39 5.01 -0.92
CA SER A 199 30.73 4.52 -0.74
C SER A 199 30.88 3.11 -1.33
N SER A 200 32.08 2.78 -1.77
CA SER A 200 32.41 1.53 -2.49
C SER A 200 32.21 0.21 -1.73
N GLY A 201 31.68 0.26 -0.50
CA GLY A 201 31.34 -0.92 0.33
C GLY A 201 29.85 -1.10 0.65
N ASP A 202 28.99 -0.20 0.17
CA ASP A 202 27.59 -0.12 0.64
C ASP A 202 26.58 -1.01 -0.14
N PHE A 203 27.03 -1.86 -1.07
CA PHE A 203 26.10 -2.65 -1.91
C PHE A 203 25.14 -3.52 -1.10
N SER A 204 25.62 -4.22 -0.07
CA SER A 204 24.76 -5.04 0.79
C SER A 204 23.77 -4.19 1.60
N GLY A 205 24.20 -3.01 2.06
CA GLY A 205 23.37 -2.04 2.74
C GLY A 205 22.29 -1.45 1.82
N ILE A 206 22.63 -1.11 0.58
CA ILE A 206 21.69 -0.66 -0.43
C ILE A 206 20.68 -1.76 -0.74
N LEU A 207 21.11 -3.00 -0.89
CA LEU A 207 20.22 -4.12 -1.18
C LEU A 207 19.24 -4.37 -0.03
N ARG A 208 19.70 -4.34 1.24
CA ARG A 208 18.83 -4.50 2.42
C ARG A 208 17.89 -3.32 2.58
N SER A 209 18.37 -2.09 2.45
CA SER A 209 17.50 -0.91 2.58
C SER A 209 16.52 -0.81 1.42
N SER A 210 16.89 -1.15 0.17
CA SER A 210 15.94 -1.20 -0.94
C SER A 210 14.87 -2.30 -0.77
N PHE A 211 15.21 -3.43 -0.16
CA PHE A 211 14.20 -4.42 0.26
C PHE A 211 13.18 -3.79 1.23
N ILE A 212 13.65 -3.01 2.21
CA ILE A 212 12.77 -2.36 3.18
C ILE A 212 11.93 -1.27 2.51
N THR A 213 12.48 -0.53 1.52
CA THR A 213 11.73 0.52 0.81
C THR A 213 10.53 0.00 0.02
N ILE A 214 10.47 -1.28 -0.34
CA ILE A 214 9.29 -1.89 -1.00
C ILE A 214 8.03 -1.70 -0.16
N PHE A 215 8.15 -1.78 1.17
CA PHE A 215 7.04 -1.47 2.07
C PHE A 215 6.51 -0.04 1.87
N ALA A 216 7.40 0.92 1.62
CA ALA A 216 7.01 2.31 1.40
C ALA A 216 6.22 2.53 0.10
N TYR A 217 6.37 1.65 -0.88
CA TYR A 217 5.60 1.67 -2.13
C TYR A 217 4.36 0.77 -2.07
N ASN A 218 4.21 -0.04 -1.02
CA ASN A 218 3.06 -0.94 -0.91
C ASN A 218 1.76 -0.13 -0.82
N GLY A 219 0.90 -0.32 -1.80
CA GLY A 219 -0.36 0.42 -1.90
C GLY A 219 -0.71 0.80 -3.34
N PHE A 220 0.24 0.86 -4.28
CA PHE A 220 -0.08 1.12 -5.68
C PHE A 220 -1.04 0.07 -6.27
N GLN A 221 -1.02 -1.16 -5.77
CA GLN A 221 -1.95 -2.22 -6.15
C GLN A 221 -3.41 -1.85 -5.84
N SER A 222 -3.64 -1.00 -4.84
CA SER A 222 -4.98 -0.54 -4.49
C SER A 222 -5.62 0.29 -5.60
N ILE A 223 -4.83 0.90 -6.50
CA ILE A 223 -5.35 1.59 -7.69
C ILE A 223 -6.08 0.59 -8.60
N VAL A 224 -5.52 -0.61 -8.77
CA VAL A 224 -6.14 -1.67 -9.58
C VAL A 224 -7.45 -2.16 -8.96
N GLN A 225 -7.54 -2.20 -7.63
CA GLN A 225 -8.75 -2.58 -6.91
C GLN A 225 -9.90 -1.56 -7.08
N LEU A 226 -9.64 -0.40 -7.68
CA LEU A 226 -10.63 0.62 -8.03
C LEU A 226 -11.05 0.56 -9.52
N SER A 227 -10.65 -0.48 -10.26
CA SER A 227 -10.89 -0.59 -11.71
C SER A 227 -12.37 -0.53 -12.10
N GLU A 228 -13.25 -1.08 -11.27
CA GLU A 228 -14.69 -1.10 -11.53
C GLU A 228 -15.36 0.26 -11.21
N GLU A 229 -14.69 1.12 -10.41
CA GLU A 229 -15.14 2.45 -10.02
C GLU A 229 -14.52 3.54 -10.93
N ALA A 230 -13.50 3.21 -11.73
CA ALA A 230 -12.85 4.12 -12.65
C ALA A 230 -13.76 4.51 -13.81
N ARG A 231 -13.84 5.82 -14.15
CA ARG A 231 -14.54 6.31 -15.35
C ARG A 231 -13.96 5.68 -16.61
N ASN A 232 -12.63 5.67 -16.70
CA ASN A 232 -11.89 5.06 -17.81
C ASN A 232 -10.86 4.09 -17.26
N VAL A 233 -10.94 2.82 -17.62
CA VAL A 233 -9.96 1.78 -17.23
C VAL A 233 -8.56 2.13 -17.74
N SER A 234 -8.44 2.87 -18.85
CA SER A 234 -7.17 3.38 -19.38
C SER A 234 -6.43 4.38 -18.47
N ASP A 235 -7.10 4.94 -17.47
CA ASP A 235 -6.47 5.85 -16.50
C ASP A 235 -5.77 5.10 -15.35
N ILE A 236 -6.11 3.83 -15.11
CA ILE A 236 -5.46 2.99 -14.09
C ILE A 236 -3.94 2.90 -14.30
N PRO A 237 -3.41 2.54 -15.50
CA PRO A 237 -1.97 2.53 -15.74
C PRO A 237 -1.31 3.87 -15.49
N LYS A 238 -1.92 4.97 -15.94
CA LYS A 238 -1.39 6.33 -15.74
C LYS A 238 -1.30 6.68 -14.26
N ALA A 239 -2.35 6.35 -13.49
CA ALA A 239 -2.37 6.56 -12.05
C ALA A 239 -1.27 5.75 -11.34
N ILE A 240 -1.06 4.49 -11.71
CA ILE A 240 0.01 3.63 -11.15
C ILE A 240 1.39 4.25 -11.41
N TYR A 241 1.69 4.58 -12.67
CA TYR A 241 3.02 5.09 -13.03
C TYR A 241 3.30 6.46 -12.41
N SER A 242 2.31 7.35 -12.41
CA SER A 242 2.45 8.67 -11.80
C SER A 242 2.59 8.57 -10.28
N ALA A 243 1.82 7.71 -9.61
CA ALA A 243 1.93 7.52 -8.16
C ALA A 243 3.31 6.97 -7.76
N ILE A 244 3.80 5.91 -8.42
CA ILE A 244 5.12 5.33 -8.13
C ILE A 244 6.23 6.34 -8.48
N GLY A 245 6.19 6.96 -9.66
CA GLY A 245 7.22 7.89 -10.13
C GLY A 245 7.34 9.12 -9.22
N THR A 246 6.21 9.76 -8.89
CA THR A 246 6.17 10.92 -7.99
C THR A 246 6.66 10.55 -6.59
N SER A 247 6.21 9.43 -6.04
CA SER A 247 6.67 8.95 -4.73
C SER A 247 8.16 8.66 -4.72
N THR A 248 8.71 8.07 -5.79
CA THR A 248 10.16 7.78 -5.90
C THR A 248 10.98 9.07 -5.87
N GLY A 249 10.58 10.07 -6.66
CA GLY A 249 11.25 11.38 -6.66
C GLY A 249 11.20 12.06 -5.29
N LEU A 250 10.02 12.09 -4.67
CA LEU A 250 9.83 12.66 -3.33
C LEU A 250 10.67 11.93 -2.28
N TYR A 251 10.62 10.61 -2.23
CA TYR A 251 11.32 9.83 -1.22
C TYR A 251 12.83 9.96 -1.32
N ALA A 252 13.38 9.90 -2.55
CA ALA A 252 14.80 10.09 -2.77
C ALA A 252 15.26 11.49 -2.33
N THR A 253 14.52 12.52 -2.71
CA THR A 253 14.86 13.91 -2.36
C THR A 253 14.73 14.16 -0.86
N ILE A 254 13.70 13.62 -0.20
CA ILE A 254 13.54 13.72 1.25
C ILE A 254 14.69 13.01 1.97
N ALA A 255 15.09 11.81 1.52
CA ALA A 255 16.20 11.08 2.12
C ALA A 255 17.52 11.86 2.01
N ILE A 256 17.81 12.48 0.85
CA ILE A 256 18.94 13.38 0.67
C ILE A 256 18.87 14.54 1.65
N SER A 257 17.73 15.24 1.71
CA SER A 257 17.55 16.41 2.57
C SER A 257 17.71 16.07 4.06
N VAL A 258 17.12 14.97 4.51
CA VAL A 258 17.21 14.53 5.91
C VAL A 258 18.65 14.16 6.29
N ILE A 259 19.37 13.42 5.43
CA ILE A 259 20.76 13.03 5.69
C ILE A 259 21.67 14.25 5.67
N ALA A 260 21.50 15.15 4.69
CA ALA A 260 22.29 16.37 4.59
C ALA A 260 22.13 17.28 5.81
N LEU A 261 20.93 17.35 6.38
CA LEU A 261 20.65 18.21 7.53
C LEU A 261 21.03 17.58 8.88
N LEU A 262 20.69 16.32 9.10
CA LEU A 262 20.86 15.65 10.39
C LEU A 262 22.13 14.83 10.52
N GLY A 263 22.66 14.35 9.38
CA GLY A 263 23.65 13.28 9.36
C GLY A 263 23.03 11.90 9.59
N ILE A 264 23.75 10.85 9.19
CA ILE A 264 23.28 9.45 9.23
C ILE A 264 22.91 9.01 10.64
N LYS A 265 23.78 9.28 11.63
CA LYS A 265 23.60 8.83 13.02
C LYS A 265 22.37 9.43 13.68
N THR A 266 22.15 10.72 13.54
CA THR A 266 20.98 11.40 14.11
C THR A 266 19.71 10.96 13.39
N ALA A 267 19.72 10.92 12.07
CA ALA A 267 18.56 10.54 11.27
C ALA A 267 18.10 9.09 11.51
N SER A 268 19.05 8.15 11.66
CA SER A 268 18.71 6.72 11.90
C SER A 268 18.20 6.45 13.33
N ASN A 269 18.49 7.32 14.29
CA ASN A 269 18.04 7.20 15.67
C ASN A 269 16.82 8.09 16.00
N SER A 270 16.42 8.97 15.09
CA SER A 270 15.22 9.81 15.27
C SER A 270 13.95 8.98 15.06
N VAL A 271 12.93 9.22 15.89
CA VAL A 271 11.59 8.62 15.70
C VAL A 271 10.93 9.18 14.44
N ASN A 272 11.07 10.49 14.21
CA ASN A 272 10.60 11.17 13.00
C ASN A 272 11.71 12.04 12.40
N PRO A 273 12.57 11.49 11.54
CA PRO A 273 13.69 12.24 10.95
C PRO A 273 13.27 13.46 10.14
N ILE A 274 12.09 13.42 9.53
CA ILE A 274 11.55 14.52 8.72
C ILE A 274 11.21 15.71 9.62
N ALA A 275 10.52 15.44 10.75
CA ALA A 275 10.22 16.46 11.74
C ALA A 275 11.50 17.06 12.35
N SER A 276 12.47 16.21 12.71
CA SER A 276 13.76 16.65 13.23
C SER A 276 14.57 17.50 12.24
N ALA A 277 14.48 17.18 10.95
CA ALA A 277 15.17 17.93 9.90
C ALA A 277 14.56 19.33 9.72
N LEU A 278 13.23 19.43 9.73
CA LEU A 278 12.54 20.71 9.64
C LEU A 278 12.79 21.59 10.86
N ASP A 279 12.73 21.03 12.06
CA ASP A 279 13.02 21.76 13.30
C ASP A 279 14.44 22.36 13.30
N LYS A 280 15.43 21.61 12.80
CA LYS A 280 16.80 22.13 12.62
C LYS A 280 16.89 23.26 11.60
N LEU A 281 16.07 23.23 10.54
CA LEU A 281 16.08 24.27 9.48
C LEU A 281 15.46 25.58 9.91
N ILE A 282 14.37 25.51 10.66
CA ILE A 282 13.53 26.67 11.05
C ILE A 282 13.28 26.66 12.56
N PRO A 283 14.35 26.74 13.39
CA PRO A 283 14.21 26.72 14.83
C PRO A 283 13.31 27.89 15.30
N ASN A 284 12.50 27.62 16.33
CA ASN A 284 11.52 28.56 16.88
C ASN A 284 10.40 28.99 15.93
N SER A 285 10.15 28.24 14.86
CA SER A 285 9.00 28.44 13.97
C SER A 285 7.73 27.81 14.54
N LYS A 286 6.56 28.32 14.09
CA LYS A 286 5.27 27.60 14.32
C LYS A 286 5.20 26.25 13.61
N ILE A 287 6.04 26.02 12.60
CA ILE A 287 6.24 24.74 11.93
C ILE A 287 7.44 24.05 12.59
N ASP A 288 7.26 23.66 13.83
CA ASP A 288 8.25 22.97 14.66
C ASP A 288 8.14 21.43 14.53
N TYR A 289 8.98 20.73 15.28
CA TYR A 289 8.94 19.27 15.38
C TYR A 289 7.54 18.75 15.70
N HIS A 290 6.83 19.40 16.63
CA HIS A 290 5.52 18.94 17.11
C HIS A 290 4.45 19.04 16.02
N PHE A 291 4.44 20.14 15.25
CA PHE A 291 3.52 20.31 14.13
C PHE A 291 3.73 19.23 13.06
N VAL A 292 4.98 19.01 12.65
CA VAL A 292 5.31 18.04 11.60
C VAL A 292 5.05 16.60 12.07
N ASN A 293 5.37 16.31 13.34
CA ASN A 293 5.08 15.01 13.93
C ASN A 293 3.57 14.75 14.05
N GLY A 294 2.80 15.78 14.37
CA GLY A 294 1.34 15.76 14.35
C GLY A 294 0.79 15.46 12.96
N LEU A 295 1.27 16.17 11.92
CA LEU A 295 0.87 15.95 10.53
C LEU A 295 1.22 14.53 10.07
N SER A 296 2.41 14.04 10.42
CA SER A 296 2.83 12.66 10.13
C SER A 296 1.92 11.64 10.82
N SER A 297 1.53 11.90 12.07
CA SER A 297 0.60 11.04 12.82
C SER A 297 -0.79 10.98 12.16
N VAL A 298 -1.29 12.12 11.69
CA VAL A 298 -2.57 12.19 10.95
C VAL A 298 -2.47 11.43 9.61
N ALA A 299 -1.34 11.52 8.90
CA ALA A 299 -1.10 10.78 7.68
C ALA A 299 -1.08 9.25 7.92
N LEU A 300 -0.40 8.79 8.97
CA LEU A 300 -0.38 7.38 9.38
C LEU A 300 -1.76 6.89 9.80
N PHE A 301 -2.51 7.70 10.52
CA PHE A 301 -3.89 7.41 10.91
C PHE A 301 -4.81 7.25 9.69
N ASN A 302 -4.71 8.17 8.72
CA ASN A 302 -5.43 8.07 7.45
C ASN A 302 -5.07 6.79 6.68
N THR A 303 -3.79 6.43 6.63
CA THR A 303 -3.34 5.18 5.99
C THR A 303 -3.92 3.95 6.69
N LEU A 304 -3.95 3.91 8.01
CA LEU A 304 -4.59 2.83 8.78
C LEU A 304 -6.08 2.72 8.45
N MET A 305 -6.78 3.84 8.36
CA MET A 305 -8.19 3.88 7.99
C MET A 305 -8.41 3.25 6.61
N LEU A 306 -7.59 3.61 5.61
CA LEU A 306 -7.68 3.07 4.26
C LEU A 306 -7.35 1.57 4.19
N ILE A 307 -6.30 1.13 4.90
CA ILE A 307 -5.90 -0.28 4.91
C ILE A 307 -6.98 -1.14 5.56
N VAL A 308 -7.45 -0.78 6.75
CA VAL A 308 -8.50 -1.54 7.48
C VAL A 308 -9.76 -1.65 6.62
N LEU A 309 -10.17 -0.56 5.97
CA LEU A 309 -11.31 -0.55 5.07
C LEU A 309 -11.13 -1.50 3.90
N SER A 310 -10.00 -1.41 3.20
CA SER A 310 -9.69 -2.28 2.06
C SER A 310 -9.66 -3.75 2.47
N ARG A 311 -9.02 -4.08 3.62
CA ARG A 311 -8.90 -5.48 4.08
C ARG A 311 -10.23 -6.04 4.61
N SER A 312 -11.05 -5.24 5.25
CA SER A 312 -12.38 -5.69 5.68
C SER A 312 -13.29 -6.01 4.49
N ARG A 313 -13.26 -5.20 3.43
CA ARG A 313 -13.97 -5.49 2.18
C ARG A 313 -13.45 -6.75 1.49
N LEU A 314 -12.13 -6.97 1.51
CA LEU A 314 -11.53 -8.19 0.98
C LEU A 314 -11.97 -9.42 1.77
N LEU A 315 -11.96 -9.35 3.11
CA LEU A 315 -12.42 -10.45 3.97
C LEU A 315 -13.91 -10.77 3.76
N GLN A 316 -14.74 -9.74 3.58
CA GLN A 316 -16.14 -9.91 3.23
C GLN A 316 -16.31 -10.63 1.89
N LYS A 317 -15.56 -10.24 0.85
CA LYS A 317 -15.57 -10.94 -0.46
C LYS A 317 -15.11 -12.40 -0.35
N LEU A 318 -14.05 -12.67 0.42
CA LEU A 318 -13.60 -14.04 0.71
C LEU A 318 -14.69 -14.88 1.35
N SER A 319 -15.43 -14.30 2.30
CA SER A 319 -16.55 -14.98 2.96
C SER A 319 -17.71 -15.28 1.99
N VAL A 320 -18.09 -14.33 1.14
CA VAL A 320 -19.10 -14.53 0.08
C VAL A 320 -18.70 -15.68 -0.87
N ARG A 321 -17.41 -15.83 -1.17
CA ARG A 321 -16.88 -16.94 -2.00
C ARG A 321 -16.76 -18.27 -1.26
N GLY A 322 -17.08 -18.31 0.03
CA GLY A 322 -16.94 -19.51 0.86
C GLY A 322 -15.49 -19.84 1.25
N LEU A 323 -14.57 -18.88 1.12
CA LEU A 323 -13.15 -18.99 1.50
C LEU A 323 -12.88 -18.50 2.92
N ALA A 324 -13.86 -17.92 3.60
CA ALA A 324 -13.81 -17.47 4.97
C ALA A 324 -15.16 -17.74 5.66
N PRO A 325 -15.22 -17.73 7.01
CA PRO A 325 -16.47 -17.95 7.75
C PRO A 325 -17.61 -17.03 7.30
N LYS A 326 -18.82 -17.58 7.15
CA LYS A 326 -20.00 -16.85 6.65
C LYS A 326 -20.36 -15.59 7.44
N VAL A 327 -19.96 -15.49 8.71
CA VAL A 327 -20.21 -14.30 9.56
C VAL A 327 -19.62 -13.02 8.93
N PHE A 328 -18.50 -13.12 8.21
CA PHE A 328 -17.85 -11.98 7.60
C PHE A 328 -18.53 -11.49 6.31
N SER A 329 -19.43 -12.29 5.71
CA SER A 329 -20.22 -11.85 4.56
C SER A 329 -21.36 -10.91 4.94
N LYS A 330 -21.71 -10.84 6.23
CA LYS A 330 -22.85 -10.05 6.71
C LYS A 330 -22.54 -8.56 6.59
N LEU A 331 -23.40 -7.87 5.86
CA LEU A 331 -23.41 -6.40 5.77
C LEU A 331 -24.46 -5.86 6.76
N THR A 332 -24.08 -4.87 7.54
CA THR A 332 -24.97 -4.25 8.55
C THR A 332 -25.27 -2.82 8.11
N ASN A 333 -26.53 -2.43 8.20
CA ASN A 333 -26.96 -1.04 7.99
C ASN A 333 -26.67 -0.24 9.27
N ILE A 334 -25.92 0.85 9.14
CA ILE A 334 -25.54 1.68 10.29
C ILE A 334 -26.74 2.37 10.93
N GLY A 335 -27.70 2.81 10.12
CA GLY A 335 -28.94 3.43 10.63
C GLY A 335 -29.70 2.50 11.54
N GLU A 336 -29.79 1.22 11.17
CA GLU A 336 -30.44 0.17 11.94
C GLU A 336 -29.67 -0.14 13.25
N LEU A 337 -28.33 -0.11 13.20
CA LEU A 337 -27.46 -0.33 14.35
C LEU A 337 -27.56 0.79 15.40
N LEU A 338 -27.69 2.04 14.93
CA LEU A 338 -27.72 3.23 15.81
C LEU A 338 -29.14 3.67 16.17
N GLY A 339 -30.18 2.97 15.68
CA GLY A 339 -31.59 3.33 15.91
C GLY A 339 -31.99 4.67 15.24
N ILE A 340 -31.28 5.09 14.20
CA ILE A 340 -31.53 6.34 13.49
C ILE A 340 -32.12 6.00 12.12
N GLU A 341 -33.46 6.12 11.97
CA GLU A 341 -34.19 5.70 10.77
C GLU A 341 -33.72 6.35 9.46
N ASN A 342 -33.14 7.55 9.49
CA ASN A 342 -32.69 8.32 8.33
C ASN A 342 -31.15 8.50 8.25
N PHE A 343 -30.37 7.58 8.83
CA PHE A 343 -28.92 7.71 8.79
C PHE A 343 -28.40 7.35 7.40
N LYS A 344 -28.13 8.40 6.62
CA LYS A 344 -27.40 8.43 5.34
C LYS A 344 -27.87 7.42 4.28
N THR A 345 -28.73 7.90 3.44
CA THR A 345 -28.87 7.42 2.07
C THR A 345 -27.83 8.13 1.19
N GLU A 346 -26.99 7.40 0.48
CA GLU A 346 -26.22 7.97 -0.62
C GLU A 346 -27.14 8.09 -1.83
N LYS A 347 -27.26 9.32 -2.40
CA LYS A 347 -27.98 9.51 -3.65
C LYS A 347 -27.12 9.01 -4.80
N ASN A 348 -27.55 7.92 -5.41
CA ASN A 348 -26.96 7.38 -6.62
C ASN A 348 -27.97 7.63 -7.77
N GLY A 349 -27.89 8.83 -8.40
CA GLY A 349 -28.94 9.32 -9.27
C GLY A 349 -30.25 9.54 -8.50
N ASP A 350 -31.37 8.98 -8.98
CA ASP A 350 -32.69 9.06 -8.34
C ASP A 350 -32.98 7.98 -7.28
N LYS A 351 -31.99 7.12 -6.97
CA LYS A 351 -32.14 6.07 -5.96
C LYS A 351 -31.35 6.39 -4.70
N GLU A 352 -32.02 6.32 -3.56
CA GLU A 352 -31.41 6.36 -2.24
C GLU A 352 -30.91 4.95 -1.87
N GLU A 353 -29.58 4.76 -1.78
CA GLU A 353 -28.98 3.50 -1.33
C GLU A 353 -28.55 3.60 0.14
N ARG A 354 -28.92 2.60 0.92
CA ARG A 354 -28.54 2.50 2.35
C ARG A 354 -27.06 2.10 2.44
N VAL A 355 -26.29 2.84 3.23
CA VAL A 355 -24.86 2.51 3.47
C VAL A 355 -24.75 1.26 4.33
N THR A 356 -24.24 0.19 3.74
CA THR A 356 -24.01 -1.09 4.43
C THR A 356 -22.52 -1.34 4.63
N ILE A 357 -22.15 -1.86 5.80
CA ILE A 357 -20.75 -2.04 6.22
C ILE A 357 -20.52 -3.46 6.76
N PRO A 358 -19.37 -4.08 6.46
CA PRO A 358 -19.00 -5.40 6.95
C PRO A 358 -18.38 -5.31 8.37
N ILE A 359 -19.17 -4.98 9.39
CA ILE A 359 -18.67 -4.71 10.75
C ILE A 359 -17.87 -5.89 11.30
N PHE A 360 -18.35 -7.13 11.15
CA PHE A 360 -17.63 -8.32 11.63
C PHE A 360 -16.27 -8.49 10.97
N ALA A 361 -16.16 -8.14 9.69
CA ALA A 361 -14.87 -8.17 8.97
C ALA A 361 -13.93 -7.06 9.46
N ILE A 362 -14.43 -5.85 9.74
CA ILE A 362 -13.64 -4.75 10.32
C ILE A 362 -13.06 -5.18 11.68
N VAL A 363 -13.90 -5.71 12.57
CA VAL A 363 -13.47 -6.16 13.88
C VAL A 363 -12.44 -7.28 13.79
N ALA A 364 -12.66 -8.27 12.91
CA ALA A 364 -11.73 -9.36 12.72
C ALA A 364 -10.35 -8.86 12.21
N VAL A 365 -10.35 -7.96 11.22
CA VAL A 365 -9.11 -7.35 10.71
C VAL A 365 -8.39 -6.59 11.82
N ALA A 366 -9.11 -5.81 12.62
CA ALA A 366 -8.53 -5.06 13.74
C ALA A 366 -7.91 -5.98 14.78
N LEU A 367 -8.63 -7.01 15.23
CA LEU A 367 -8.15 -7.95 16.25
C LEU A 367 -6.95 -8.77 15.78
N VAL A 368 -6.99 -9.30 14.56
CA VAL A 368 -5.88 -10.08 14.01
C VAL A 368 -4.65 -9.19 13.80
N SER A 369 -4.83 -7.98 13.25
CA SER A 369 -3.71 -7.05 13.09
C SER A 369 -3.10 -6.64 14.44
N PHE A 370 -3.93 -6.44 15.47
CA PHE A 370 -3.44 -6.18 16.82
C PHE A 370 -2.64 -7.37 17.37
N ALA A 371 -3.14 -8.59 17.23
CA ALA A 371 -2.42 -9.80 17.64
C ALA A 371 -1.04 -9.93 16.96
N LEU A 372 -0.95 -9.57 15.67
CA LEU A 372 0.31 -9.59 14.93
C LEU A 372 1.36 -8.60 15.46
N THR A 373 0.96 -7.54 16.17
CA THR A 373 1.91 -6.59 16.78
C THR A 373 2.76 -7.19 17.90
N PHE A 374 2.38 -8.36 18.43
CA PHE A 374 3.18 -9.08 19.44
C PHE A 374 4.26 -9.97 18.84
N ILE A 375 4.31 -10.15 17.53
CA ILE A 375 5.36 -10.91 16.87
C ILE A 375 6.70 -10.16 17.04
N LYS A 376 7.72 -10.88 17.54
CA LYS A 376 9.06 -10.34 17.81
C LYS A 376 9.00 -8.99 18.56
N GLU A 377 8.18 -8.93 19.60
CA GLU A 377 8.01 -7.76 20.47
C GLU A 377 7.52 -6.49 19.72
N GLY A 378 6.84 -6.67 18.60
CA GLY A 378 6.33 -5.57 17.78
C GLY A 378 7.43 -4.75 17.09
N ALA A 379 8.56 -5.36 16.80
CA ALA A 379 9.63 -4.69 16.07
C ALA A 379 9.18 -4.33 14.65
N ILE A 380 9.16 -3.03 14.33
CA ILE A 380 8.77 -2.50 13.01
C ILE A 380 9.55 -3.17 11.89
N GLU A 381 10.86 -3.41 12.10
CA GLU A 381 11.72 -4.08 11.13
C GLU A 381 11.24 -5.49 10.79
N SER A 382 10.90 -6.29 11.79
CA SER A 382 10.44 -7.67 11.59
C SER A 382 9.10 -7.72 10.89
N LEU A 383 8.15 -6.86 11.30
CA LEU A 383 6.83 -6.79 10.68
C LEU A 383 6.93 -6.33 9.21
N ALA A 384 7.75 -5.31 8.92
CA ALA A 384 7.97 -4.83 7.57
C ALA A 384 8.68 -5.87 6.69
N THR A 385 9.67 -6.60 7.25
CA THR A 385 10.40 -7.66 6.54
C THR A 385 9.46 -8.81 6.16
N LEU A 386 8.63 -9.26 7.08
CA LEU A 386 7.61 -10.27 6.81
C LEU A 386 6.61 -9.80 5.75
N THR A 387 6.12 -8.58 5.86
CA THR A 387 5.22 -7.97 4.86
C THR A 387 5.86 -8.00 3.48
N ASN A 388 7.10 -7.55 3.36
CA ASN A 388 7.81 -7.50 2.08
C ASN A 388 8.07 -8.90 1.50
N SER A 389 8.37 -9.89 2.34
CA SER A 389 8.54 -11.27 1.86
C SER A 389 7.27 -11.79 1.20
N PHE A 390 6.09 -11.53 1.78
CA PHE A 390 4.81 -11.88 1.16
C PHE A 390 4.52 -11.04 -0.10
N ILE A 391 4.88 -9.76 -0.12
CA ILE A 391 4.73 -8.89 -1.30
C ILE A 391 5.52 -9.46 -2.48
N PHE A 392 6.75 -9.91 -2.27
CA PHE A 392 7.57 -10.47 -3.34
C PHE A 392 7.03 -11.80 -3.88
N ILE A 393 6.34 -12.61 -3.07
CA ILE A 393 5.61 -13.79 -3.59
C ILE A 393 4.55 -13.33 -4.60
N VAL A 394 3.78 -12.31 -4.26
CA VAL A 394 2.77 -11.76 -5.18
C VAL A 394 3.41 -11.20 -6.45
N PHE A 395 4.51 -10.44 -6.33
CA PHE A 395 5.22 -9.88 -7.48
C PHE A 395 5.73 -10.95 -8.44
N VAL A 396 6.34 -12.02 -7.91
CA VAL A 396 6.77 -13.20 -8.69
C VAL A 396 5.60 -13.80 -9.46
N ILE A 397 4.46 -13.98 -8.82
CA ILE A 397 3.26 -14.55 -9.47
C ILE A 397 2.75 -13.61 -10.57
N VAL A 398 2.62 -12.31 -10.29
CA VAL A 398 2.09 -11.34 -11.26
C VAL A 398 2.99 -11.23 -12.48
N HIS A 399 4.31 -11.16 -12.32
CA HIS A 399 5.24 -11.17 -13.45
C HIS A 399 5.15 -12.47 -14.27
N SER A 400 5.04 -13.60 -13.58
CA SER A 400 4.86 -14.92 -14.24
C SER A 400 3.57 -14.97 -15.05
N LEU A 401 2.47 -14.42 -14.52
CA LEU A 401 1.19 -14.36 -15.25
C LEU A 401 1.29 -13.52 -16.54
N VAL A 402 2.02 -12.39 -16.51
CA VAL A 402 2.25 -11.57 -17.73
C VAL A 402 2.99 -12.37 -18.78
N ILE A 403 4.05 -13.10 -18.39
CA ILE A 403 4.85 -13.92 -19.30
C ILE A 403 4.01 -15.06 -19.89
N ILE A 404 3.26 -15.80 -19.05
CA ILE A 404 2.38 -16.89 -19.47
C ILE A 404 1.30 -16.38 -20.43
N ASN A 405 0.65 -15.26 -20.09
CA ASN A 405 -0.39 -14.65 -20.91
C ASN A 405 0.16 -14.20 -22.28
N HIS A 406 1.39 -13.67 -22.30
CA HIS A 406 2.06 -13.30 -23.54
C HIS A 406 2.29 -14.52 -24.44
N HIS A 407 2.82 -15.63 -23.92
CA HIS A 407 3.02 -16.86 -24.67
C HIS A 407 1.71 -17.47 -25.16
N LYS A 408 0.67 -17.49 -24.33
CA LYS A 408 -0.66 -18.00 -24.70
C LYS A 408 -1.26 -17.26 -25.89
N LYS A 409 -1.07 -15.94 -25.98
CA LYS A 409 -1.59 -15.10 -27.07
C LYS A 409 -0.73 -15.14 -28.33
N ASN A 410 0.57 -15.41 -28.23
CA ASN A 410 1.48 -15.46 -29.37
C ASN A 410 1.46 -16.81 -30.13
N ASN A 411 0.81 -17.85 -29.59
CA ASN A 411 0.51 -19.06 -30.32
C ASN A 411 -0.59 -18.85 -31.37
N GLU A 412 -1.23 -17.69 -31.45
CA GLU A 412 -2.10 -17.28 -32.55
C GLU A 412 -1.26 -16.51 -33.59
N PRO A 413 -1.18 -16.93 -34.85
CA PRO A 413 -0.23 -16.43 -35.88
C PRO A 413 -0.36 -14.94 -36.24
N SER A 414 -1.37 -14.24 -35.76
CA SER A 414 -1.70 -12.87 -36.16
C SER A 414 -1.14 -11.75 -35.27
N GLN A 415 -0.42 -12.04 -34.19
CA GLN A 415 0.00 -11.00 -33.25
C GLN A 415 1.43 -11.18 -32.72
N LEU A 416 2.44 -10.76 -33.47
CA LEU A 416 3.80 -10.49 -32.97
C LEU A 416 3.78 -9.29 -32.01
N LYS A 417 3.31 -9.50 -30.78
CA LYS A 417 3.37 -8.48 -29.72
C LYS A 417 4.76 -8.41 -29.12
N LYS A 418 5.28 -7.20 -28.94
CA LYS A 418 6.58 -6.94 -28.31
C LYS A 418 6.72 -7.70 -26.98
N TYR A 419 7.80 -8.47 -26.84
CA TYR A 419 8.08 -9.28 -25.65
C TYR A 419 8.06 -8.46 -24.37
N PRO A 420 7.45 -8.93 -23.26
CA PRO A 420 7.33 -8.17 -22.00
C PRO A 420 8.61 -8.24 -21.17
N TRP A 421 9.70 -7.62 -21.66
CA TRP A 421 11.02 -7.62 -21.01
C TRP A 421 10.96 -7.12 -19.55
N TYR A 422 10.07 -6.17 -19.26
CA TYR A 422 9.88 -5.63 -17.90
C TYR A 422 9.37 -6.69 -16.92
N ALA A 423 8.54 -7.64 -17.38
CA ALA A 423 8.06 -8.73 -16.56
C ALA A 423 9.16 -9.75 -16.27
N VAL A 424 10.05 -10.02 -17.23
CA VAL A 424 11.20 -10.91 -17.03
C VAL A 424 12.19 -10.31 -16.04
N LEU A 425 12.55 -9.03 -16.22
CA LEU A 425 13.43 -8.33 -15.30
C LEU A 425 12.80 -8.20 -13.92
N GLY A 426 11.50 -7.87 -13.84
CA GLY A 426 10.75 -7.80 -12.59
C GLY A 426 10.68 -9.15 -11.87
N LEU A 427 10.49 -10.25 -12.59
CA LEU A 427 10.51 -11.62 -12.06
C LEU A 427 11.88 -11.96 -11.45
N ALA A 428 12.96 -11.67 -12.18
CA ALA A 428 14.31 -11.93 -11.70
C ALA A 428 14.65 -11.14 -10.43
N LEU A 429 14.36 -9.82 -10.41
CA LEU A 429 14.60 -8.99 -9.25
C LEU A 429 13.74 -9.39 -8.06
N SER A 430 12.44 -9.65 -8.30
CA SER A 430 11.54 -10.10 -7.24
C SER A 430 11.96 -11.45 -6.65
N GLY A 431 12.48 -12.37 -7.46
CA GLY A 431 13.06 -13.63 -7.01
C GLY A 431 14.30 -13.45 -6.11
N VAL A 432 15.21 -12.55 -6.49
CA VAL A 432 16.39 -12.22 -5.68
C VAL A 432 15.98 -11.64 -4.33
N TYR A 433 15.05 -10.68 -4.31
CA TYR A 433 14.56 -10.07 -3.07
C TYR A 433 13.78 -11.05 -2.20
N LEU A 434 13.02 -11.97 -2.81
CA LEU A 434 12.30 -13.01 -2.05
C LEU A 434 13.29 -13.91 -1.29
N VAL A 435 14.34 -14.39 -1.97
CA VAL A 435 15.38 -15.24 -1.34
C VAL A 435 16.11 -14.46 -0.24
N LYS A 436 16.48 -13.20 -0.48
CA LYS A 436 17.15 -12.35 0.51
C LYS A 436 16.22 -11.99 1.68
N GLY A 437 14.93 -11.77 1.44
CA GLY A 437 13.94 -11.49 2.48
C GLY A 437 13.88 -12.59 3.54
N PHE A 438 13.92 -13.84 3.13
CA PHE A 438 13.99 -14.96 4.07
C PHE A 438 15.31 -15.03 4.87
N SER A 439 16.40 -14.48 4.35
CA SER A 439 17.67 -14.39 5.09
C SER A 439 17.75 -13.20 6.06
N TYR A 440 16.86 -12.22 5.95
CA TYR A 440 16.78 -11.06 6.84
C TYR A 440 15.85 -11.29 8.05
N ASN A 441 15.01 -12.34 8.02
CA ASN A 441 14.15 -12.80 9.11
C ASN A 441 14.90 -13.68 10.11
#